data_c589b7436e4e949181c9138e6c5444de
#
_entry.id   c589b7436e4e949181c9138e6c5444de
#
_cell.length_a   1.000
_cell.length_b   1.000
_cell.length_c   1.000
_cell.angle_alpha   90.00
_cell.angle_beta   90.00
_cell.angle_gamma   90.00
#
_symmetry.space_group_name_H-M   'P 1'
#
loop_
_entity.id
_entity.type
_entity.pdbx_description
1 polymer ?
#
loop_
_entity_poly.entity_id
_entity_poly.type
_entity_poly.pdbx_seq_one_letter_code
_entity_poly.pdbx_strand_id
1 'polypeptide(L)'
;MASALKEAFAGRAEVLTPDLPLHPQEALNFVRAIIDREKPDLLIGNSCGAFLAQMLAPVVGVPALLGNPHFKMTDFLKPRIGEHQYKAPRSDGNQRLVITEALIQEFAELEATQFDCCTPYYSNRVWGLFGEHDTIAHFEPIFLEHYTTTHHFPGGHTPTEQEVKAWYVPLAEKMLAEFPKKSERYFRHFKGGMYQYVLSAFDSETQERKVVYQALYGERAFWVRPEKMFFEKVTRDGKTFNRLTETDMPSNNQ
;
A
#
# COMPACT_ATOMS: atom_id res chain seq x y z
N MET A 1 -3.25 4.26 18.03
CA MET A 1 -2.27 3.49 17.23
C MET A 1 -0.96 4.24 17.05
N ALA A 2 -0.94 5.46 16.48
CA ALA A 2 0.28 6.22 16.21
C ALA A 2 1.20 6.40 17.44
N SER A 3 0.66 6.89 18.56
CA SER A 3 1.42 7.08 19.81
C SER A 3 2.02 5.77 20.34
N ALA A 4 1.23 4.70 20.34
CA ALA A 4 1.67 3.39 20.81
C ALA A 4 2.81 2.80 19.96
N LEU A 5 2.77 2.97 18.63
CA LEU A 5 3.87 2.57 17.75
C LEU A 5 5.12 3.41 18.00
N LYS A 6 4.99 4.74 18.11
CA LYS A 6 6.13 5.63 18.42
C LYS A 6 6.81 5.25 19.74
N GLU A 7 6.03 4.99 20.76
CA GLU A 7 6.54 4.58 22.07
C GLU A 7 7.23 3.22 22.00
N ALA A 8 6.60 2.23 21.36
CA ALA A 8 7.13 0.88 21.27
C ALA A 8 8.43 0.80 20.47
N PHE A 9 8.59 1.62 19.44
CA PHE A 9 9.79 1.64 18.60
C PHE A 9 10.82 2.71 19.02
N ALA A 10 10.57 3.46 20.10
CA ALA A 10 11.51 4.49 20.57
C ALA A 10 12.93 3.96 20.72
N GLY A 11 13.90 4.66 20.11
CA GLY A 11 15.32 4.27 20.10
C GLY A 11 15.68 3.07 19.20
N ARG A 12 14.71 2.46 18.51
CA ARG A 12 14.91 1.31 17.61
C ARG A 12 14.55 1.60 16.16
N ALA A 13 13.52 2.42 15.92
CA ALA A 13 13.10 2.84 14.61
C ALA A 13 12.40 4.19 14.67
N GLU A 14 12.42 4.92 13.57
CA GLU A 14 11.61 6.12 13.39
C GLU A 14 10.21 5.73 12.90
N VAL A 15 9.17 6.26 13.56
CA VAL A 15 7.78 6.01 13.20
C VAL A 15 7.13 7.31 12.70
N LEU A 16 6.93 7.39 11.41
CA LEU A 16 6.26 8.52 10.76
C LEU A 16 4.75 8.33 10.80
N THR A 17 4.03 9.33 11.30
CA THR A 17 2.56 9.29 11.45
C THR A 17 1.94 10.59 10.92
N PRO A 18 1.95 10.81 9.62
CA PRO A 18 1.45 12.03 9.03
C PRO A 18 -0.08 12.11 9.10
N ASP A 19 -0.62 13.33 9.19
CA ASP A 19 -2.02 13.59 8.96
C ASP A 19 -2.32 13.50 7.46
N LEU A 20 -3.14 12.55 7.06
CA LEU A 20 -3.44 12.32 5.66
C LEU A 20 -4.46 13.34 5.13
N PRO A 21 -4.33 13.80 3.88
CA PRO A 21 -5.40 14.48 3.17
C PRO A 21 -6.70 13.67 3.18
N LEU A 22 -7.84 14.36 3.10
CA LEU A 22 -9.15 13.72 3.08
C LEU A 22 -9.41 13.01 1.73
N HIS A 23 -9.00 13.65 0.64
CA HIS A 23 -9.17 13.14 -0.72
C HIS A 23 -8.19 12.00 -0.99
N PRO A 24 -8.68 10.81 -1.38
CA PRO A 24 -7.85 9.60 -1.38
C PRO A 24 -6.71 9.64 -2.40
N GLN A 25 -6.87 10.28 -3.56
CA GLN A 25 -5.79 10.43 -4.52
C GLN A 25 -4.70 11.40 -4.01
N GLU A 26 -5.10 12.46 -3.33
CA GLU A 26 -4.16 13.39 -2.67
C GLU A 26 -3.40 12.67 -1.54
N ALA A 27 -4.12 11.86 -0.75
CA ALA A 27 -3.51 11.04 0.31
C ALA A 27 -2.49 10.06 -0.24
N LEU A 28 -2.80 9.35 -1.34
CA LEU A 28 -1.84 8.46 -2.02
C LEU A 28 -0.60 9.22 -2.49
N ASN A 29 -0.77 10.37 -3.14
CA ASN A 29 0.34 11.19 -3.62
C ASN A 29 1.19 11.72 -2.46
N PHE A 30 0.54 12.16 -1.38
CA PHE A 30 1.20 12.67 -0.18
C PHE A 30 2.03 11.57 0.52
N VAL A 31 1.44 10.40 0.76
CA VAL A 31 2.16 9.27 1.36
C VAL A 31 3.29 8.81 0.44
N ARG A 32 3.06 8.78 -0.87
CA ARG A 32 4.10 8.43 -1.84
C ARG A 32 5.29 9.37 -1.78
N ALA A 33 5.06 10.69 -1.66
CA ALA A 33 6.14 11.67 -1.52
C ALA A 33 6.97 11.44 -0.25
N ILE A 34 6.31 11.08 0.86
CA ILE A 34 6.99 10.70 2.11
C ILE A 34 7.84 9.44 1.89
N ILE A 35 7.26 8.39 1.27
CA ILE A 35 7.98 7.15 1.00
C ILE A 35 9.20 7.40 0.11
N ASP A 36 9.08 8.22 -0.91
CA ASP A 36 10.18 8.55 -1.82
C ASP A 36 11.32 9.29 -1.11
N ARG A 37 11.01 10.11 -0.10
CA ARG A 37 11.99 10.88 0.69
C ARG A 37 12.61 10.03 1.81
N GLU A 38 11.77 9.40 2.62
CA GLU A 38 12.18 8.76 3.88
C GLU A 38 12.57 7.28 3.69
N LYS A 39 12.13 6.66 2.57
CA LYS A 39 12.45 5.27 2.24
C LYS A 39 12.13 4.29 3.39
N PRO A 40 10.89 4.22 3.89
CA PRO A 40 10.54 3.35 5.00
C PRO A 40 10.76 1.87 4.66
N ASP A 41 10.91 1.05 5.70
CA ASP A 41 11.09 -0.40 5.59
C ASP A 41 9.77 -1.17 5.68
N LEU A 42 8.71 -0.54 6.23
CA LEU A 42 7.39 -1.13 6.43
C LEU A 42 6.31 -0.04 6.37
N LEU A 43 5.17 -0.36 5.77
CA LEU A 43 3.94 0.43 5.86
C LEU A 43 3.00 -0.23 6.87
N ILE A 44 2.41 0.56 7.76
CA ILE A 44 1.37 0.09 8.68
C ILE A 44 0.14 0.97 8.51
N GLY A 45 -0.98 0.38 8.17
CA GLY A 45 -2.26 1.07 8.04
C GLY A 45 -3.37 0.41 8.84
N ASN A 46 -4.38 1.17 9.26
CA ASN A 46 -5.63 0.64 9.83
C ASN A 46 -6.82 1.22 9.08
N SER A 47 -7.84 0.41 8.81
CA SER A 47 -9.06 0.84 8.12
C SER A 47 -8.77 1.51 6.76
N CYS A 48 -9.15 2.76 6.57
CA CYS A 48 -8.82 3.55 5.38
C CYS A 48 -7.30 3.68 5.16
N GLY A 49 -6.49 3.78 6.23
CA GLY A 49 -5.04 3.77 6.14
C GLY A 49 -4.49 2.45 5.59
N ALA A 50 -5.15 1.33 5.89
CA ALA A 50 -4.81 0.03 5.32
C ALA A 50 -5.18 -0.04 3.82
N PHE A 51 -6.32 0.52 3.42
CA PHE A 51 -6.70 0.67 2.01
C PHE A 51 -5.62 1.40 1.19
N LEU A 52 -5.10 2.52 1.71
CA LEU A 52 -4.04 3.27 1.04
C LEU A 52 -2.69 2.53 1.05
N ALA A 53 -2.34 1.91 2.19
CA ALA A 53 -1.09 1.18 2.33
C ALA A 53 -0.99 0.00 1.36
N GLN A 54 -2.07 -0.77 1.19
CA GLN A 54 -2.08 -1.91 0.27
C GLN A 54 -1.96 -1.48 -1.21
N MET A 55 -2.50 -0.34 -1.60
CA MET A 55 -2.35 0.18 -2.96
C MET A 55 -0.91 0.63 -3.24
N LEU A 56 -0.23 1.20 -2.23
CA LEU A 56 1.14 1.70 -2.36
C LEU A 56 2.20 0.60 -2.26
N ALA A 57 2.02 -0.37 -1.37
CA ALA A 57 3.02 -1.39 -1.05
C ALA A 57 3.68 -2.03 -2.30
N PRO A 58 2.94 -2.59 -3.27
CA PRO A 58 3.53 -3.21 -4.45
C PRO A 58 4.21 -2.20 -5.39
N VAL A 59 3.67 -0.97 -5.46
CA VAL A 59 4.23 0.09 -6.32
C VAL A 59 5.57 0.58 -5.79
N VAL A 60 5.66 0.79 -4.47
CA VAL A 60 6.88 1.32 -3.82
C VAL A 60 7.90 0.23 -3.46
N GLY A 61 7.51 -1.02 -3.46
CA GLY A 61 8.40 -2.12 -3.11
C GLY A 61 8.58 -2.33 -1.60
N VAL A 62 7.63 -1.89 -0.79
CA VAL A 62 7.68 -1.96 0.69
C VAL A 62 6.61 -2.91 1.19
N PRO A 63 6.90 -3.82 2.15
CA PRO A 63 5.87 -4.67 2.75
C PRO A 63 4.85 -3.85 3.55
N ALA A 64 3.65 -4.40 3.77
CA ALA A 64 2.59 -3.69 4.51
C ALA A 64 1.86 -4.58 5.51
N LEU A 65 1.64 -4.04 6.73
CA LEU A 65 0.75 -4.59 7.75
C LEU A 65 -0.57 -3.83 7.73
N LEU A 66 -1.65 -4.53 7.41
CA LEU A 66 -2.99 -3.97 7.26
C LEU A 66 -3.87 -4.39 8.44
N GLY A 67 -4.14 -3.44 9.34
CA GLY A 67 -5.09 -3.66 10.42
C GLY A 67 -6.51 -3.34 9.97
N ASN A 68 -7.43 -4.26 10.18
CA ASN A 68 -8.86 -4.09 9.86
C ASN A 68 -9.09 -3.37 8.53
N PRO A 69 -8.47 -3.84 7.41
CA PRO A 69 -8.51 -3.13 6.14
C PRO A 69 -9.94 -2.95 5.64
N HIS A 70 -10.26 -1.76 5.13
CA HIS A 70 -11.58 -1.46 4.62
C HIS A 70 -11.56 -1.28 3.09
N PHE A 71 -11.97 -2.32 2.34
CA PHE A 71 -11.89 -2.34 0.87
C PHE A 71 -13.13 -1.81 0.15
N LYS A 72 -14.15 -1.34 0.90
CA LYS A 72 -15.42 -0.79 0.38
C LYS A 72 -15.71 0.58 1.01
N MET A 73 -14.77 1.52 0.84
CA MET A 73 -14.88 2.87 1.41
C MET A 73 -16.11 3.62 0.90
N THR A 74 -16.49 3.41 -0.36
CA THR A 74 -17.72 3.96 -0.94
C THR A 74 -18.97 3.58 -0.15
N ASP A 75 -19.13 2.31 0.19
CA ASP A 75 -20.29 1.83 0.94
C ASP A 75 -20.27 2.35 2.39
N PHE A 76 -19.08 2.49 2.96
CA PHE A 76 -18.91 3.08 4.29
C PHE A 76 -19.25 4.58 4.31
N LEU A 77 -18.88 5.34 3.28
CA LEU A 77 -19.05 6.79 3.23
C LEU A 77 -20.45 7.24 2.78
N LYS A 78 -21.12 6.50 1.88
CA LYS A 78 -22.47 6.85 1.37
C LYS A 78 -23.48 7.26 2.46
N PRO A 79 -23.66 6.51 3.56
CA PRO A 79 -24.62 6.90 4.61
C PRO A 79 -24.10 8.03 5.52
N ARG A 80 -22.93 8.59 5.24
CA ARG A 80 -22.22 9.57 6.07
C ARG A 80 -21.96 10.90 5.36
N ILE A 81 -22.70 11.18 4.30
CA ILE A 81 -22.61 12.48 3.60
C ILE A 81 -22.92 13.60 4.60
N GLY A 82 -22.08 14.65 4.62
CA GLY A 82 -22.24 15.80 5.50
C GLY A 82 -20.98 16.14 6.29
N GLU A 83 -21.14 16.95 7.32
CA GLU A 83 -20.06 17.45 8.16
C GLU A 83 -19.79 16.48 9.32
N HIS A 84 -18.50 16.23 9.57
CA HIS A 84 -18.01 15.39 10.65
C HIS A 84 -16.77 16.02 11.30
N GLN A 85 -16.31 15.41 12.37
CA GLN A 85 -15.07 15.75 13.04
C GLN A 85 -14.11 14.57 13.03
N TYR A 86 -12.82 14.85 12.87
CA TYR A 86 -11.79 13.86 13.09
C TYR A 86 -11.79 13.38 14.53
N LYS A 87 -11.68 12.08 14.74
CA LYS A 87 -11.66 11.48 16.09
C LYS A 87 -10.38 11.82 16.87
N ALA A 88 -9.28 12.00 16.16
CA ALA A 88 -8.00 12.37 16.76
C ALA A 88 -7.64 13.81 16.38
N PRO A 89 -6.97 14.56 17.27
CA PRO A 89 -6.44 15.87 16.94
C PRO A 89 -5.46 15.79 15.77
N ARG A 90 -5.59 16.73 14.83
CA ARG A 90 -4.67 16.89 13.70
C ARG A 90 -3.62 17.96 14.02
N SER A 91 -2.43 17.80 13.47
CA SER A 91 -1.32 18.74 13.66
C SER A 91 -1.57 20.11 13.02
N ASP A 92 -2.40 20.15 11.96
CA ASP A 92 -2.82 21.38 11.26
C ASP A 92 -3.92 22.15 12.01
N GLY A 93 -4.44 21.61 13.13
CA GLY A 93 -5.53 22.19 13.92
C GLY A 93 -6.91 22.06 13.28
N ASN A 94 -7.04 21.55 12.06
CA ASN A 94 -8.32 21.33 11.40
C ASN A 94 -8.96 20.04 11.90
N GLN A 95 -10.05 20.18 12.67
CA GLN A 95 -10.80 19.04 13.19
C GLN A 95 -12.03 18.67 12.35
N ARG A 96 -12.37 19.49 11.36
CA ARG A 96 -13.57 19.33 10.54
C ARG A 96 -13.25 18.60 9.25
N LEU A 97 -14.12 17.67 8.86
CA LEU A 97 -14.13 17.04 7.55
C LEU A 97 -15.53 17.04 6.95
N VAL A 98 -15.61 17.08 5.64
CA VAL A 98 -16.91 17.06 4.92
C VAL A 98 -16.89 15.89 3.94
N ILE A 99 -17.82 14.96 4.12
CA ILE A 99 -18.02 13.85 3.20
C ILE A 99 -19.01 14.31 2.13
N THR A 100 -18.57 14.31 0.87
CA THR A 100 -19.35 14.75 -0.29
C THR A 100 -19.54 13.58 -1.26
N GLU A 101 -20.48 13.71 -2.19
CA GLU A 101 -20.64 12.75 -3.30
C GLU A 101 -19.38 12.68 -4.16
N ALA A 102 -18.69 13.81 -4.38
CA ALA A 102 -17.42 13.86 -5.11
C ALA A 102 -16.35 13.02 -4.42
N LEU A 103 -16.20 13.14 -3.09
CA LEU A 103 -15.27 12.33 -2.32
C LEU A 103 -15.57 10.82 -2.44
N ILE A 104 -16.87 10.45 -2.42
CA ILE A 104 -17.30 9.06 -2.59
C ILE A 104 -16.94 8.56 -4.00
N GLN A 105 -17.12 9.38 -5.02
CA GLN A 105 -16.76 9.05 -6.39
C GLN A 105 -15.23 8.82 -6.54
N GLU A 106 -14.41 9.64 -5.91
CA GLU A 106 -12.95 9.46 -5.90
C GLU A 106 -12.55 8.11 -5.25
N PHE A 107 -13.20 7.73 -4.16
CA PHE A 107 -13.00 6.40 -3.57
C PHE A 107 -13.46 5.28 -4.52
N ALA A 108 -14.59 5.44 -5.22
CA ALA A 108 -15.09 4.44 -6.15
C ALA A 108 -14.09 4.18 -7.30
N GLU A 109 -13.47 5.23 -7.81
CA GLU A 109 -12.44 5.12 -8.86
C GLU A 109 -11.21 4.33 -8.39
N LEU A 110 -10.76 4.56 -7.15
CA LEU A 110 -9.66 3.81 -6.57
C LEU A 110 -10.04 2.37 -6.22
N GLU A 111 -11.25 2.13 -5.70
CA GLU A 111 -11.75 0.78 -5.41
C GLU A 111 -11.78 -0.11 -6.66
N ALA A 112 -12.12 0.47 -7.82
CA ALA A 112 -12.17 -0.26 -9.09
C ALA A 112 -10.80 -0.86 -9.50
N THR A 113 -9.70 -0.27 -9.02
CA THR A 113 -8.33 -0.66 -9.39
C THR A 113 -7.44 -1.00 -8.20
N GLN A 114 -7.99 -1.06 -6.99
CA GLN A 114 -7.22 -1.18 -5.74
C GLN A 114 -6.30 -2.40 -5.68
N PHE A 115 -6.63 -3.48 -6.39
CA PHE A 115 -5.82 -4.72 -6.41
C PHE A 115 -5.06 -4.93 -7.74
N ASP A 116 -5.05 -3.97 -8.65
CA ASP A 116 -4.39 -4.13 -9.94
C ASP A 116 -2.89 -4.33 -9.83
N CYS A 117 -2.26 -3.68 -8.86
CA CYS A 117 -0.83 -3.85 -8.60
C CYS A 117 -0.49 -5.08 -7.75
N CYS A 118 -1.51 -5.83 -7.27
CA CYS A 118 -1.27 -7.03 -6.49
C CYS A 118 -0.71 -8.14 -7.37
N THR A 119 0.49 -8.60 -7.08
CA THR A 119 1.19 -9.64 -7.82
C THR A 119 1.48 -10.84 -6.91
N PRO A 120 1.74 -12.03 -7.44
CA PRO A 120 2.15 -13.19 -6.63
C PRO A 120 3.36 -12.91 -5.73
N TYR A 121 4.26 -12.02 -6.16
CA TYR A 121 5.41 -11.59 -5.36
C TYR A 121 5.01 -10.83 -4.10
N TYR A 122 3.91 -10.07 -4.15
CA TYR A 122 3.40 -9.31 -3.00
C TYR A 122 2.34 -10.04 -2.19
N SER A 123 1.85 -11.20 -2.63
CA SER A 123 0.79 -11.94 -1.94
C SER A 123 1.17 -12.35 -0.52
N ASN A 124 2.46 -12.56 -0.23
CA ASN A 124 2.98 -12.88 1.09
C ASN A 124 3.66 -11.70 1.83
N ARG A 125 3.80 -10.54 1.16
CA ARG A 125 4.47 -9.34 1.73
C ARG A 125 3.49 -8.32 2.29
N VAL A 126 2.21 -8.58 2.14
CA VAL A 126 1.12 -7.82 2.74
C VAL A 126 0.41 -8.73 3.71
N TRP A 127 0.45 -8.38 4.98
CA TRP A 127 -0.18 -9.16 6.06
C TRP A 127 -1.43 -8.46 6.55
N GLY A 128 -2.51 -9.22 6.77
CA GLY A 128 -3.76 -8.76 7.36
C GLY A 128 -3.79 -9.05 8.86
N LEU A 129 -4.25 -8.10 9.66
CA LEU A 129 -4.52 -8.25 11.09
C LEU A 129 -5.97 -7.84 11.37
N PHE A 130 -6.81 -8.81 11.70
CA PHE A 130 -8.26 -8.65 11.82
C PHE A 130 -8.70 -8.72 13.28
N GLY A 131 -9.51 -7.74 13.70
CA GLY A 131 -10.15 -7.75 15.02
C GLY A 131 -11.33 -8.71 15.06
N GLU A 132 -11.33 -9.68 15.98
CA GLU A 132 -12.41 -10.67 16.14
C GLU A 132 -13.75 -10.01 16.51
N HIS A 133 -13.70 -8.82 17.09
CA HIS A 133 -14.87 -8.01 17.47
C HIS A 133 -15.05 -6.78 16.60
N ASP A 134 -14.45 -6.75 15.41
CA ASP A 134 -14.68 -5.68 14.45
C ASP A 134 -16.12 -5.77 13.91
N THR A 135 -16.88 -4.68 14.05
CA THR A 135 -18.25 -4.57 13.55
C THR A 135 -18.37 -3.69 12.30
N ILE A 136 -17.24 -3.25 11.74
CA ILE A 136 -17.19 -2.27 10.64
C ILE A 136 -16.59 -2.86 9.38
N ALA A 137 -15.48 -3.59 9.50
CA ALA A 137 -14.69 -4.05 8.35
C ALA A 137 -14.51 -5.58 8.35
N HIS A 138 -15.44 -6.28 7.72
CA HIS A 138 -15.43 -7.75 7.59
C HIS A 138 -14.89 -8.17 6.21
N PHE A 139 -13.66 -7.74 5.86
CA PHE A 139 -13.11 -7.90 4.52
C PHE A 139 -12.01 -8.95 4.42
N GLU A 140 -11.84 -9.82 5.42
CA GLU A 140 -10.88 -10.92 5.36
C GLU A 140 -11.10 -11.84 4.14
N PRO A 141 -12.35 -12.20 3.73
CA PRO A 141 -12.56 -12.98 2.51
C PRO A 141 -12.00 -12.27 1.25
N ILE A 142 -12.21 -10.97 1.11
CA ILE A 142 -11.65 -10.20 -0.01
C ILE A 142 -10.12 -10.12 0.09
N PHE A 143 -9.58 -9.95 1.29
CA PHE A 143 -8.13 -9.96 1.52
C PHE A 143 -7.50 -11.27 1.04
N LEU A 144 -8.09 -12.42 1.38
CA LEU A 144 -7.58 -13.75 1.02
C LEU A 144 -7.68 -14.09 -0.48
N GLU A 145 -8.44 -13.33 -1.26
CA GLU A 145 -8.42 -13.43 -2.74
C GLU A 145 -7.09 -12.91 -3.34
N HIS A 146 -6.35 -12.07 -2.60
CA HIS A 146 -5.17 -11.37 -3.09
C HIS A 146 -3.90 -11.64 -2.28
N TYR A 147 -4.03 -11.94 -0.98
CA TYR A 147 -2.94 -12.09 -0.02
C TYR A 147 -3.07 -13.40 0.75
N THR A 148 -1.96 -13.91 1.29
CA THR A 148 -1.91 -15.26 1.86
C THR A 148 -1.78 -15.29 3.38
N THR A 149 -1.45 -14.18 4.03
CA THR A 149 -1.10 -14.17 5.46
C THR A 149 -2.07 -13.32 6.25
N THR A 150 -2.83 -13.95 7.13
CA THR A 150 -3.76 -13.30 8.05
C THR A 150 -3.41 -13.62 9.50
N HIS A 151 -3.71 -12.67 10.37
CA HIS A 151 -3.62 -12.76 11.81
C HIS A 151 -4.88 -12.17 12.43
N HIS A 152 -5.22 -12.63 13.65
CA HIS A 152 -6.39 -12.16 14.38
C HIS A 152 -5.99 -11.64 15.77
N PHE A 153 -6.78 -10.73 16.32
CA PHE A 153 -6.61 -10.24 17.68
C PHE A 153 -7.98 -10.01 18.34
N PRO A 154 -8.09 -10.19 19.67
CA PRO A 154 -9.36 -10.07 20.38
C PRO A 154 -9.77 -8.60 20.59
N GLY A 155 -9.88 -7.83 19.50
CA GLY A 155 -10.19 -6.41 19.51
C GLY A 155 -11.21 -6.02 18.46
N GLY A 156 -11.59 -4.74 18.47
CA GLY A 156 -12.53 -4.16 17.52
C GLY A 156 -11.84 -3.45 16.35
N HIS A 157 -12.62 -2.63 15.64
CA HIS A 157 -12.15 -1.89 14.45
C HIS A 157 -11.01 -0.92 14.74
N THR A 158 -11.05 -0.25 15.87
CA THR A 158 -10.00 0.70 16.30
C THR A 158 -9.21 0.08 17.43
N PRO A 159 -7.96 -0.35 17.21
CA PRO A 159 -7.16 -0.99 18.24
C PRO A 159 -6.81 0.00 19.36
N THR A 160 -6.87 -0.46 20.60
CA THR A 160 -6.35 0.23 21.77
C THR A 160 -4.82 0.28 21.76
N GLU A 161 -4.22 1.12 22.61
CA GLU A 161 -2.75 1.16 22.72
C GLU A 161 -2.15 -0.17 23.18
N GLN A 162 -2.85 -0.89 24.07
CA GLN A 162 -2.43 -2.21 24.53
C GLN A 162 -2.47 -3.24 23.40
N GLU A 163 -3.52 -3.24 22.60
CA GLU A 163 -3.65 -4.13 21.43
C GLU A 163 -2.60 -3.80 20.36
N VAL A 164 -2.29 -2.53 20.14
CA VAL A 164 -1.20 -2.14 19.24
C VAL A 164 0.13 -2.72 19.72
N LYS A 165 0.47 -2.55 21.00
CA LYS A 165 1.71 -3.08 21.58
C LYS A 165 1.74 -4.62 21.57
N ALA A 166 0.61 -5.27 21.79
CA ALA A 166 0.53 -6.73 21.88
C ALA A 166 0.50 -7.44 20.51
N TRP A 167 -0.05 -6.80 19.48
CA TRP A 167 -0.33 -7.46 18.20
C TRP A 167 0.38 -6.81 17.01
N TYR A 168 0.28 -5.46 16.85
CA TYR A 168 0.91 -4.79 15.71
C TYR A 168 2.43 -4.76 15.83
N VAL A 169 2.97 -4.48 17.01
CA VAL A 169 4.42 -4.38 17.21
C VAL A 169 5.13 -5.68 16.92
N PRO A 170 4.73 -6.84 17.48
CA PRO A 170 5.40 -8.12 17.18
C PRO A 170 5.30 -8.52 15.71
N LEU A 171 4.16 -8.25 15.05
CA LEU A 171 4.00 -8.52 13.62
C LEU A 171 4.88 -7.60 12.78
N ALA A 172 4.97 -6.32 13.12
CA ALA A 172 5.85 -5.38 12.45
C ALA A 172 7.32 -5.80 12.56
N GLU A 173 7.78 -6.20 13.75
CA GLU A 173 9.13 -6.72 13.97
C GLU A 173 9.40 -7.99 13.15
N LYS A 174 8.44 -8.91 13.11
CA LYS A 174 8.52 -10.13 12.31
C LYS A 174 8.62 -9.79 10.82
N MET A 175 7.79 -8.87 10.31
CA MET A 175 7.84 -8.44 8.91
C MET A 175 9.17 -7.77 8.54
N LEU A 176 9.70 -6.90 9.41
CA LEU A 176 11.00 -6.26 9.20
C LEU A 176 12.14 -7.27 9.11
N ALA A 177 12.08 -8.35 9.89
CA ALA A 177 13.06 -9.43 9.83
C ALA A 177 12.89 -10.34 8.59
N GLU A 178 11.65 -10.64 8.22
CA GLU A 178 11.34 -11.54 7.10
C GLU A 178 11.50 -10.87 5.73
N PHE A 179 11.20 -9.57 5.66
CA PHE A 179 11.25 -8.79 4.41
C PHE A 179 12.23 -7.62 4.52
N PRO A 180 13.53 -7.88 4.65
CA PRO A 180 14.52 -6.81 4.71
C PRO A 180 14.45 -5.97 3.43
N LYS A 181 14.72 -4.68 3.55
CA LYS A 181 14.73 -3.73 2.43
C LYS A 181 15.62 -4.22 1.31
N LYS A 182 15.05 -4.33 0.11
CA LYS A 182 15.83 -4.66 -1.08
C LYS A 182 16.47 -3.40 -1.64
N SER A 183 17.76 -3.50 -1.96
CA SER A 183 18.49 -2.46 -2.68
C SER A 183 18.08 -2.40 -4.16
N GLU A 184 17.59 -3.51 -4.71
CA GLU A 184 17.27 -3.65 -6.13
C GLU A 184 15.97 -4.42 -6.31
N ARG A 185 15.20 -4.02 -7.32
CA ARG A 185 13.92 -4.65 -7.70
C ARG A 185 14.00 -5.13 -9.13
N TYR A 186 13.56 -6.36 -9.37
CA TYR A 186 13.56 -7.00 -10.68
C TYR A 186 12.14 -7.34 -11.12
N PHE A 187 11.91 -7.24 -12.43
CA PHE A 187 10.58 -7.46 -13.00
C PHE A 187 10.69 -8.33 -14.25
N ARG A 188 9.78 -9.29 -14.36
CA ARG A 188 9.60 -10.10 -15.57
C ARG A 188 8.39 -9.57 -16.35
N HIS A 189 8.60 -9.18 -17.59
CA HIS A 189 7.50 -8.87 -18.51
C HIS A 189 6.76 -10.16 -18.91
N PHE A 190 5.45 -10.10 -19.15
CA PHE A 190 4.67 -11.28 -19.54
C PHE A 190 5.17 -11.97 -20.82
N LYS A 191 5.94 -11.28 -21.63
CA LYS A 191 6.63 -11.84 -22.82
C LYS A 191 8.00 -12.46 -22.52
N GLY A 192 8.41 -12.56 -21.25
CA GLY A 192 9.62 -13.22 -20.79
C GLY A 192 10.82 -12.32 -20.53
N GLY A 193 10.87 -11.09 -21.05
CA GLY A 193 11.98 -10.16 -20.82
C GLY A 193 12.16 -9.80 -19.35
N MET A 194 13.42 -9.75 -18.89
CA MET A 194 13.79 -9.38 -17.53
C MET A 194 14.30 -7.93 -17.47
N TYR A 195 13.92 -7.22 -16.41
CA TYR A 195 14.24 -5.82 -16.22
C TYR A 195 14.61 -5.53 -14.77
N GLN A 196 15.52 -4.59 -14.57
CA GLN A 196 15.82 -3.98 -13.28
C GLN A 196 15.07 -2.65 -13.19
N TYR A 197 14.29 -2.46 -12.13
CA TYR A 197 13.71 -1.16 -11.79
C TYR A 197 14.84 -0.25 -11.29
N VAL A 198 14.91 0.95 -11.83
CA VAL A 198 15.93 1.93 -11.44
C VAL A 198 15.34 2.96 -10.48
N LEU A 199 14.32 3.70 -10.94
CA LEU A 199 13.64 4.71 -10.15
C LEU A 199 12.28 5.08 -10.76
N SER A 200 11.46 5.80 -9.99
CA SER A 200 10.35 6.58 -10.55
C SER A 200 10.71 8.06 -10.55
N ALA A 201 10.31 8.76 -11.61
CA ALA A 201 10.50 10.19 -11.77
C ALA A 201 9.21 10.82 -12.30
N PHE A 202 9.08 12.15 -12.16
CA PHE A 202 8.05 12.91 -12.86
C PHE A 202 8.52 13.34 -14.24
N ASP A 203 7.65 13.23 -15.21
CA ASP A 203 7.82 13.89 -16.50
C ASP A 203 7.67 15.40 -16.27
N SER A 204 8.65 16.19 -16.74
CA SER A 204 8.68 17.64 -16.47
C SER A 204 7.55 18.41 -17.15
N GLU A 205 7.07 17.91 -18.29
CA GLU A 205 6.02 18.56 -19.07
C GLU A 205 4.62 18.18 -18.61
N THR A 206 4.39 16.87 -18.42
CA THR A 206 3.06 16.32 -18.13
C THR A 206 2.80 16.13 -16.65
N GLN A 207 3.83 16.19 -15.80
CA GLN A 207 3.80 15.85 -14.37
C GLN A 207 3.34 14.41 -14.10
N GLU A 208 3.33 13.57 -15.14
CA GLU A 208 3.00 12.16 -15.02
C GLU A 208 4.18 11.38 -14.38
N ARG A 209 3.88 10.47 -13.44
CA ARG A 209 4.91 9.56 -12.92
C ARG A 209 5.30 8.54 -13.98
N LYS A 210 6.61 8.37 -14.14
CA LYS A 210 7.23 7.40 -15.03
C LYS A 210 8.19 6.51 -14.26
N VAL A 211 8.27 5.23 -14.66
CA VAL A 211 9.28 4.29 -14.19
C VAL A 211 10.43 4.27 -15.18
N VAL A 212 11.65 4.45 -14.67
CA VAL A 212 12.89 4.18 -15.40
C VAL A 212 13.35 2.77 -15.06
N TYR A 213 13.59 1.94 -16.06
CA TYR A 213 13.99 0.55 -15.89
C TYR A 213 14.99 0.12 -16.97
N GLN A 214 15.86 -0.83 -16.62
CA GLN A 214 16.91 -1.33 -17.49
C GLN A 214 16.59 -2.75 -17.97
N ALA A 215 16.68 -3.01 -19.25
CA ALA A 215 16.62 -4.38 -19.76
C ALA A 215 17.85 -5.18 -19.31
N LEU A 216 17.64 -6.41 -18.84
CA LEU A 216 18.74 -7.32 -18.45
C LEU A 216 19.17 -8.26 -19.59
N TYR A 217 18.86 -7.88 -20.82
CA TYR A 217 19.19 -8.62 -22.04
C TYR A 217 19.58 -7.65 -23.17
N GLY A 218 20.14 -8.20 -24.25
CA GLY A 218 20.58 -7.41 -25.40
C GLY A 218 21.60 -6.34 -25.00
N GLU A 219 21.40 -5.12 -25.49
CA GLU A 219 22.28 -3.97 -25.22
C GLU A 219 22.08 -3.36 -23.81
N ARG A 220 21.25 -3.95 -22.97
CA ARG A 220 20.93 -3.47 -21.61
C ARG A 220 20.44 -2.02 -21.59
N ALA A 221 19.67 -1.62 -22.58
CA ALA A 221 19.15 -0.27 -22.72
C ALA A 221 18.23 0.11 -21.56
N PHE A 222 18.22 1.41 -21.23
CA PHE A 222 17.27 2.00 -20.30
C PHE A 222 15.99 2.39 -21.03
N TRP A 223 14.87 2.17 -20.36
CA TRP A 223 13.54 2.46 -20.86
C TRP A 223 12.77 3.30 -19.85
N VAL A 224 11.80 4.07 -20.35
CA VAL A 224 10.87 4.86 -19.54
C VAL A 224 9.45 4.49 -19.91
N ARG A 225 8.59 4.35 -18.91
CA ARG A 225 7.17 4.05 -19.11
C ARG A 225 6.32 4.76 -18.04
N PRO A 226 5.10 5.24 -18.37
CA PRO A 226 4.14 5.66 -17.35
C PRO A 226 4.00 4.63 -16.25
N GLU A 227 4.06 5.08 -14.98
CA GLU A 227 4.01 4.18 -13.82
C GLU A 227 2.73 3.32 -13.81
N LYS A 228 1.59 3.93 -14.15
CA LYS A 228 0.33 3.22 -14.31
C LYS A 228 0.44 2.05 -15.31
N MET A 229 1.06 2.28 -16.45
CA MET A 229 1.27 1.25 -17.46
C MET A 229 2.31 0.19 -17.05
N PHE A 230 3.27 0.55 -16.19
CA PHE A 230 4.27 -0.41 -15.70
C PHE A 230 3.64 -1.47 -14.80
N PHE A 231 2.70 -1.06 -13.94
CA PHE A 231 2.04 -1.93 -12.95
C PHE A 231 0.66 -2.44 -13.39
N GLU A 232 0.16 -2.08 -14.58
CA GLU A 232 -1.18 -2.48 -15.03
C GLU A 232 -1.31 -3.97 -15.33
N LYS A 233 -2.54 -4.44 -15.31
CA LYS A 233 -2.93 -5.71 -15.92
C LYS A 233 -3.21 -5.54 -17.41
N VAL A 234 -2.85 -6.54 -18.20
CA VAL A 234 -3.14 -6.59 -19.64
C VAL A 234 -3.92 -7.85 -19.96
N THR A 235 -4.88 -7.73 -20.88
CA THR A 235 -5.67 -8.86 -21.38
C THR A 235 -5.27 -9.16 -22.81
N ARG A 236 -4.87 -10.42 -23.08
CA ARG A 236 -4.58 -10.94 -24.40
C ARG A 236 -5.13 -12.36 -24.53
N ASP A 237 -5.78 -12.64 -25.64
CA ASP A 237 -6.35 -13.96 -25.95
C ASP A 237 -7.25 -14.48 -24.81
N GLY A 238 -8.07 -13.57 -24.23
CA GLY A 238 -8.99 -13.88 -23.13
C GLY A 238 -8.33 -14.14 -21.78
N LYS A 239 -7.01 -13.98 -21.65
CA LYS A 239 -6.27 -14.14 -20.39
C LYS A 239 -5.77 -12.80 -19.89
N THR A 240 -5.95 -12.55 -18.59
CA THR A 240 -5.48 -11.34 -17.90
C THR A 240 -4.26 -11.67 -17.04
N PHE A 241 -3.23 -10.86 -17.15
CA PHE A 241 -1.99 -10.98 -16.38
C PHE A 241 -1.35 -9.60 -16.15
N ASN A 242 -0.45 -9.51 -15.18
CA ASN A 242 0.30 -8.28 -14.95
C ASN A 242 1.25 -8.04 -16.13
N ARG A 243 1.36 -6.79 -16.60
CA ARG A 243 2.31 -6.42 -17.65
C ARG A 243 3.74 -6.76 -17.25
N LEU A 244 4.11 -6.38 -16.03
CA LEU A 244 5.37 -6.73 -15.38
C LEU A 244 5.07 -7.28 -13.98
N THR A 245 5.68 -8.42 -13.66
CA THR A 245 5.56 -9.06 -12.35
C THR A 245 6.90 -8.97 -11.64
N GLU A 246 6.91 -8.44 -10.42
CA GLU A 246 8.12 -8.41 -9.61
C GLU A 246 8.58 -9.83 -9.30
N THR A 247 9.89 -10.04 -9.30
CA THR A 247 10.53 -11.34 -9.08
C THR A 247 11.87 -11.14 -8.39
N ASP A 248 12.45 -12.22 -7.89
CA ASP A 248 13.82 -12.18 -7.43
C ASP A 248 14.81 -12.02 -8.61
N MET A 249 16.05 -11.65 -8.28
CA MET A 249 17.13 -11.57 -9.27
C MET A 249 17.20 -12.88 -10.06
N PRO A 250 17.24 -12.84 -11.40
CA PRO A 250 17.41 -14.06 -12.16
C PRO A 250 18.72 -14.73 -11.74
N SER A 251 18.63 -16.01 -11.35
CA SER A 251 19.85 -16.82 -11.15
C SER A 251 20.67 -16.77 -12.43
N ASN A 252 21.94 -16.41 -12.33
CA ASN A 252 22.89 -16.53 -13.43
C ASN A 252 23.06 -18.01 -13.78
N ASN A 253 22.08 -18.58 -14.47
CA ASN A 253 22.33 -19.79 -15.23
C ASN A 253 22.87 -19.33 -16.56
N GLN A 254 24.18 -19.48 -16.70
CA GLN A 254 24.95 -19.40 -17.96
C GLN A 254 24.35 -20.30 -19.02
#